data_2d8caf33575b67eba3047b4a39890fcf
#
_entry.id   2d8caf33575b67eba3047b4a39890fcf
#
_cell.length_a   1.000
_cell.length_b   1.000
_cell.length_c   1.000
_cell.angle_alpha   90.00
_cell.angle_beta   90.00
_cell.angle_gamma   90.00
#
_symmetry.space_group_name_H-M   'P 1'
#
loop_
_entity.id
_entity.type
_entity.pdbx_description
1 polymer ?
#
loop_
_entity_poly.entity_id
_entity_poly.type
_entity_poly.pdbx_seq_one_letter_code
_entity_poly.pdbx_strand_id
1 'polypeptide(L)'
;LVFCFQGNVYCTLLCKLLGLKIIVRSNSSPDGWSQNKFKNFVFRYVLRHADKIIVNSLDFKKKFKSKFNIHTECIYNPLNKKEIIEKSKIKNKIKFDKKKLNLINVGRYTDQKDQITLLKAVNLIKNKVNFNLLIVGRGIEKENLQNYIRRNNLSNQVQLIDYQPNPFNLIKSSDIFCLTSLYEGLPNVLLESQVLKKFIISSNCPTGPREILIDGKAGFLFDIKDYKKLSQLIIYYFKNKKLLSKKIEFGYKNLKRFDSKQNLKNYFEIINSLI
;
A
#
# COMPACT_ATOMS: atom_id res chain seq x y z
N LEU A 1 -4.34 -26.13 16.67
CA LEU A 1 -3.60 -25.09 15.97
C LEU A 1 -4.44 -23.81 15.85
N VAL A 2 -3.88 -22.66 16.26
CA VAL A 2 -4.52 -21.35 16.17
C VAL A 2 -3.84 -20.52 15.09
N PHE A 3 -4.61 -19.80 14.26
CA PHE A 3 -4.10 -18.86 13.29
C PHE A 3 -4.56 -17.44 13.65
N CYS A 4 -3.61 -16.56 13.99
CA CYS A 4 -3.90 -15.22 14.49
C CYS A 4 -3.49 -14.14 13.50
N PHE A 5 -4.43 -13.24 13.16
CA PHE A 5 -4.20 -12.08 12.28
C PHE A 5 -4.13 -10.75 13.03
N GLN A 6 -4.67 -10.68 14.24
CA GLN A 6 -4.69 -9.49 15.10
C GLN A 6 -4.55 -9.91 16.55
N GLY A 7 -4.11 -8.98 17.42
CA GLY A 7 -3.91 -9.31 18.82
C GLY A 7 -2.76 -10.31 19.08
N ASN A 8 -1.78 -10.36 18.19
CA ASN A 8 -0.73 -11.37 18.12
C ASN A 8 -0.05 -11.66 19.46
N VAL A 9 0.19 -10.62 20.29
CA VAL A 9 0.83 -10.78 21.61
C VAL A 9 -0.09 -11.51 22.58
N TYR A 10 -1.34 -11.07 22.69
CA TYR A 10 -2.31 -11.69 23.61
C TYR A 10 -2.62 -13.13 23.21
N CYS A 11 -2.85 -13.36 21.91
CA CYS A 11 -3.11 -14.70 21.40
C CYS A 11 -1.92 -15.64 21.61
N THR A 12 -0.68 -15.16 21.44
CA THR A 12 0.51 -15.98 21.69
C THR A 12 0.62 -16.37 23.16
N LEU A 13 0.39 -15.44 24.08
CA LEU A 13 0.41 -15.73 25.52
C LEU A 13 -0.64 -16.76 25.89
N LEU A 14 -1.89 -16.56 25.48
CA LEU A 14 -2.99 -17.47 25.77
C LEU A 14 -2.76 -18.86 25.18
N CYS A 15 -2.32 -18.95 23.93
CA CYS A 15 -2.04 -20.25 23.30
C CYS A 15 -0.92 -20.99 24.05
N LYS A 16 0.12 -20.30 24.49
CA LYS A 16 1.20 -20.96 25.27
C LYS A 16 0.73 -21.44 26.64
N LEU A 17 -0.11 -20.67 27.31
CA LEU A 17 -0.71 -21.11 28.59
C LEU A 17 -1.60 -22.34 28.42
N LEU A 18 -2.29 -22.46 27.27
CA LEU A 18 -3.18 -23.57 26.98
C LEU A 18 -2.49 -24.73 26.23
N GLY A 19 -1.18 -24.72 26.03
CA GLY A 19 -0.45 -25.76 25.28
C GLY A 19 -0.80 -25.83 23.79
N LEU A 20 -1.38 -24.75 23.20
CA LEU A 20 -1.82 -24.71 21.82
C LEU A 20 -0.72 -24.18 20.90
N LYS A 21 -0.57 -24.82 19.72
CA LYS A 21 0.30 -24.31 18.65
C LYS A 21 -0.33 -23.06 18.00
N ILE A 22 0.48 -22.05 17.69
CA ILE A 22 0.02 -20.78 17.13
C ILE A 22 0.86 -20.31 15.94
N ILE A 23 0.18 -19.95 14.85
CA ILE A 23 0.72 -19.20 13.71
C ILE A 23 0.26 -17.75 13.84
N VAL A 24 1.21 -16.83 13.88
CA VAL A 24 0.95 -15.39 13.96
C VAL A 24 1.19 -14.74 12.60
N ARG A 25 0.27 -13.91 12.13
CA ARG A 25 0.48 -13.11 10.94
C ARG A 25 0.55 -11.63 11.25
N SER A 26 1.63 -10.97 10.79
CA SER A 26 1.79 -9.53 10.92
C SER A 26 1.69 -8.84 9.55
N ASN A 27 0.78 -7.84 9.45
CA ASN A 27 0.43 -7.18 8.19
C ASN A 27 0.91 -5.72 8.11
N SER A 28 1.45 -5.14 9.19
CA SER A 28 1.94 -3.77 9.23
C SER A 28 3.32 -3.69 9.86
N SER A 29 4.15 -2.79 9.33
CA SER A 29 5.53 -2.61 9.78
C SER A 29 5.62 -2.34 11.29
N PRO A 30 6.62 -2.93 11.98
CA PRO A 30 6.91 -2.62 13.39
C PRO A 30 7.14 -1.13 13.65
N ASP A 31 7.55 -0.37 12.65
CA ASP A 31 7.76 1.08 12.81
C ASP A 31 6.46 1.84 13.10
N GLY A 32 5.32 1.31 12.68
CA GLY A 32 4.02 1.92 12.95
C GLY A 32 3.45 1.61 14.34
N TRP A 33 3.77 0.44 14.92
CA TRP A 33 3.14 0.01 16.20
C TRP A 33 4.13 -0.21 17.35
N SER A 34 5.42 -0.13 17.09
CA SER A 34 6.47 -0.44 18.05
C SER A 34 7.51 0.69 18.12
N GLN A 35 7.07 1.88 18.49
CA GLN A 35 7.95 3.05 18.68
C GLN A 35 8.50 3.14 20.10
N ASN A 36 7.82 2.55 21.10
CA ASN A 36 8.21 2.57 22.50
C ASN A 36 9.14 1.40 22.82
N LYS A 37 10.29 1.66 23.52
CA LYS A 37 11.28 0.64 23.91
C LYS A 37 10.66 -0.48 24.76
N PHE A 38 9.78 -0.16 25.69
CA PHE A 38 9.10 -1.15 26.52
C PHE A 38 8.17 -2.05 25.69
N LYS A 39 7.36 -1.47 24.79
CA LYS A 39 6.54 -2.27 23.87
C LYS A 39 7.40 -3.17 22.99
N ASN A 40 8.53 -2.69 22.49
CA ASN A 40 9.48 -3.49 21.72
C ASN A 40 9.98 -4.69 22.49
N PHE A 41 10.33 -4.51 23.78
CA PHE A 41 10.78 -5.59 24.63
C PHE A 41 9.69 -6.65 24.81
N VAL A 42 8.48 -6.23 25.18
CA VAL A 42 7.33 -7.15 25.35
C VAL A 42 7.01 -7.89 24.05
N PHE A 43 6.92 -7.19 22.94
CA PHE A 43 6.65 -7.82 21.64
C PHE A 43 7.74 -8.83 21.26
N ARG A 44 9.01 -8.46 21.45
CA ARG A 44 10.14 -9.35 21.18
C ARG A 44 10.08 -10.61 22.05
N TYR A 45 9.80 -10.44 23.34
CA TYR A 45 9.74 -11.57 24.28
C TYR A 45 8.59 -12.51 23.94
N VAL A 46 7.38 -11.97 23.78
CA VAL A 46 6.18 -12.79 23.54
C VAL A 46 6.20 -13.45 22.16
N LEU A 47 6.49 -12.70 21.10
CA LEU A 47 6.44 -13.24 19.75
C LEU A 47 7.48 -14.33 19.48
N ARG A 48 8.56 -14.38 20.23
CA ARG A 48 9.53 -15.50 20.16
C ARG A 48 8.92 -16.86 20.49
N HIS A 49 7.84 -16.88 21.25
CA HIS A 49 7.15 -18.11 21.64
C HIS A 49 6.08 -18.56 20.64
N ALA A 50 5.80 -17.76 19.59
CA ALA A 50 4.94 -18.23 18.51
C ALA A 50 5.65 -19.34 17.70
N ASP A 51 4.91 -20.38 17.33
CA ASP A 51 5.48 -21.53 16.60
C ASP A 51 5.90 -21.15 15.19
N LYS A 52 5.11 -20.28 14.52
CA LYS A 52 5.46 -19.64 13.24
C LYS A 52 4.97 -18.20 13.19
N ILE A 53 5.77 -17.35 12.56
CA ILE A 53 5.39 -15.96 12.28
C ILE A 53 5.45 -15.73 10.80
N ILE A 54 4.33 -15.29 10.21
CA ILE A 54 4.20 -14.96 8.80
C ILE A 54 4.15 -13.45 8.64
N VAL A 55 4.95 -12.93 7.72
CA VAL A 55 4.94 -11.53 7.29
C VAL A 55 4.62 -11.43 5.80
N ASN A 56 4.15 -10.27 5.34
CA ASN A 56 3.62 -10.12 3.99
C ASN A 56 4.59 -9.49 2.98
N SER A 57 5.87 -9.28 3.35
CA SER A 57 6.91 -8.79 2.43
C SER A 57 8.30 -9.22 2.88
N LEU A 58 9.26 -9.30 1.95
CA LEU A 58 10.65 -9.61 2.25
C LEU A 58 11.33 -8.48 3.04
N ASP A 59 10.99 -7.23 2.73
CA ASP A 59 11.46 -6.08 3.51
C ASP A 59 11.00 -6.17 4.95
N PHE A 60 9.77 -6.63 5.17
CA PHE A 60 9.22 -6.84 6.49
C PHE A 60 9.92 -7.99 7.22
N LYS A 61 10.21 -9.10 6.52
CA LYS A 61 11.01 -10.23 7.05
C LYS A 61 12.38 -9.76 7.53
N LYS A 62 13.11 -8.97 6.71
CA LYS A 62 14.39 -8.39 7.08
C LYS A 62 14.27 -7.49 8.32
N LYS A 63 13.23 -6.67 8.38
CA LYS A 63 13.00 -5.75 9.48
C LYS A 63 12.65 -6.44 10.79
N PHE A 64 11.88 -7.52 10.76
CA PHE A 64 11.62 -8.35 11.92
C PHE A 64 12.90 -8.97 12.48
N LYS A 65 13.75 -9.49 11.59
CA LYS A 65 15.06 -10.04 11.99
C LYS A 65 15.96 -8.97 12.61
N SER A 66 16.10 -7.80 11.98
CA SER A 66 17.00 -6.75 12.48
C SER A 66 16.50 -6.11 13.79
N LYS A 67 15.18 -5.89 13.93
CA LYS A 67 14.61 -5.19 15.10
C LYS A 67 14.38 -6.12 16.30
N PHE A 68 13.90 -7.33 16.06
CA PHE A 68 13.51 -8.27 17.12
C PHE A 68 14.40 -9.50 17.23
N ASN A 69 15.29 -9.75 16.27
CA ASN A 69 16.05 -10.98 16.13
C ASN A 69 15.13 -12.23 16.12
N ILE A 70 14.03 -12.14 15.36
CA ILE A 70 13.04 -13.21 15.20
C ILE A 70 13.03 -13.65 13.73
N HIS A 71 13.05 -14.96 13.51
CA HIS A 71 12.86 -15.54 12.20
C HIS A 71 11.38 -15.52 11.83
N THR A 72 11.07 -15.17 10.60
CA THR A 72 9.71 -15.13 10.08
C THR A 72 9.65 -15.75 8.68
N GLU A 73 8.49 -16.26 8.29
CA GLU A 73 8.23 -16.68 6.92
C GLU A 73 7.57 -15.55 6.13
N CYS A 74 7.98 -15.40 4.87
CA CYS A 74 7.38 -14.39 4.00
C CYS A 74 6.36 -15.05 3.09
N ILE A 75 5.08 -14.74 3.27
CA ILE A 75 4.02 -15.10 2.34
C ILE A 75 3.28 -13.84 1.94
N TYR A 76 3.37 -13.48 0.67
CA TYR A 76 2.71 -12.30 0.12
C TYR A 76 1.19 -12.37 0.25
N ASN A 77 0.55 -11.20 0.23
CA ASN A 77 -0.89 -11.13 0.11
C ASN A 77 -1.32 -11.78 -1.21
N PRO A 78 -2.29 -12.70 -1.20
CA PRO A 78 -2.76 -13.33 -2.41
C PRO A 78 -3.44 -12.31 -3.34
N LEU A 79 -3.02 -12.28 -4.60
CA LEU A 79 -3.51 -11.34 -5.61
C LEU A 79 -4.41 -12.06 -6.60
N ASN A 80 -5.70 -11.74 -6.58
CA ASN A 80 -6.67 -12.26 -7.56
C ASN A 80 -6.80 -11.29 -8.75
N LYS A 81 -5.94 -11.46 -9.75
CA LYS A 81 -5.93 -10.61 -10.95
C LYS A 81 -7.24 -10.64 -11.73
N LYS A 82 -7.87 -11.82 -11.85
CA LYS A 82 -9.13 -11.98 -12.60
C LYS A 82 -10.23 -11.15 -11.95
N GLU A 83 -10.40 -11.28 -10.66
CA GLU A 83 -11.39 -10.53 -9.90
C GLU A 83 -11.23 -9.01 -10.03
N ILE A 84 -9.99 -8.51 -9.91
CA ILE A 84 -9.70 -7.07 -10.05
C ILE A 84 -10.08 -6.59 -11.45
N ILE A 85 -9.72 -7.33 -12.49
CA ILE A 85 -10.06 -6.98 -13.88
C ILE A 85 -11.58 -6.98 -14.08
N GLU A 86 -12.30 -8.01 -13.63
CA GLU A 86 -13.75 -8.08 -13.76
C GLU A 86 -14.44 -6.94 -13.01
N LYS A 87 -14.09 -6.73 -11.74
CA LYS A 87 -14.64 -5.61 -10.95
C LYS A 87 -14.32 -4.25 -11.55
N SER A 88 -13.20 -4.09 -12.27
CA SER A 88 -12.86 -2.84 -12.95
C SER A 88 -13.73 -2.51 -14.16
N LYS A 89 -14.51 -3.47 -14.67
CA LYS A 89 -15.46 -3.25 -15.76
C LYS A 89 -16.79 -2.67 -15.28
N ILE A 90 -17.09 -2.78 -14.00
CA ILE A 90 -18.32 -2.26 -13.40
C ILE A 90 -18.30 -0.73 -13.49
N LYS A 91 -19.30 -0.15 -14.12
CA LYS A 91 -19.39 1.31 -14.33
C LYS A 91 -19.52 2.03 -12.98
N ASN A 92 -18.84 3.15 -12.84
CA ASN A 92 -18.97 4.08 -11.71
C ASN A 92 -19.65 5.37 -12.21
N LYS A 93 -20.40 6.03 -11.31
CA LYS A 93 -21.02 7.34 -11.61
C LYS A 93 -19.97 8.44 -11.73
N ILE A 94 -18.85 8.32 -11.01
CA ILE A 94 -17.74 9.26 -11.01
C ILE A 94 -16.91 9.02 -12.28
N LYS A 95 -16.66 10.08 -13.04
CA LYS A 95 -15.92 10.01 -14.31
C LYS A 95 -14.74 10.97 -14.27
N PHE A 96 -13.63 10.53 -14.84
CA PHE A 96 -12.49 11.39 -15.15
C PHE A 96 -12.69 12.11 -16.49
N ASP A 97 -12.22 13.35 -16.56
CA ASP A 97 -12.08 14.05 -17.84
C ASP A 97 -10.85 13.52 -18.58
N LYS A 98 -11.06 12.88 -19.72
CA LYS A 98 -9.99 12.28 -20.54
C LYS A 98 -9.02 13.31 -21.14
N LYS A 99 -9.37 14.60 -21.15
CA LYS A 99 -8.50 15.68 -21.64
C LYS A 99 -7.48 16.14 -20.61
N LYS A 100 -7.64 15.69 -19.35
CA LYS A 100 -6.77 16.06 -18.23
C LYS A 100 -5.87 14.89 -17.83
N LEU A 101 -4.80 15.20 -17.11
CA LEU A 101 -4.00 14.18 -16.41
C LEU A 101 -4.79 13.69 -15.18
N ASN A 102 -5.15 12.43 -15.13
CA ASN A 102 -5.99 11.87 -14.09
C ASN A 102 -5.15 11.13 -13.05
N LEU A 103 -5.13 11.67 -11.84
CA LEU A 103 -4.44 11.11 -10.69
C LEU A 103 -5.46 10.49 -9.73
N ILE A 104 -5.07 9.43 -9.07
CA ILE A 104 -5.87 8.80 -8.02
C ILE A 104 -5.02 8.39 -6.82
N ASN A 105 -5.57 8.57 -5.63
CA ASN A 105 -5.12 7.95 -4.38
C ASN A 105 -6.29 7.19 -3.77
N VAL A 106 -6.07 5.98 -3.28
CA VAL A 106 -7.08 5.17 -2.59
C VAL A 106 -6.52 4.73 -1.26
N GLY A 107 -7.15 5.15 -0.17
CA GLY A 107 -6.71 4.82 1.17
C GLY A 107 -7.49 5.56 2.25
N ARG A 108 -7.37 5.10 3.49
CA ARG A 108 -7.99 5.76 4.65
C ARG A 108 -7.45 7.19 4.78
N TYR A 109 -8.28 8.12 5.17
CA TYR A 109 -7.87 9.50 5.50
C TYR A 109 -7.29 9.52 6.92
N THR A 110 -6.00 9.23 7.02
CA THR A 110 -5.25 9.13 8.28
C THR A 110 -3.85 9.68 8.10
N ASP A 111 -3.20 10.08 9.18
CA ASP A 111 -1.80 10.53 9.17
C ASP A 111 -0.88 9.53 8.49
N GLN A 112 -1.11 8.22 8.70
CA GLN A 112 -0.33 7.17 8.06
C GLN A 112 -0.30 7.29 6.54
N LYS A 113 -1.42 7.67 5.90
CA LYS A 113 -1.55 7.75 4.44
C LYS A 113 -1.05 9.07 3.85
N ASP A 114 -0.90 10.09 4.68
CA ASP A 114 -0.28 11.40 4.38
C ASP A 114 -0.72 12.00 3.03
N GLN A 115 -2.04 12.03 2.79
CA GLN A 115 -2.61 12.65 1.59
C GLN A 115 -2.29 14.16 1.49
N ILE A 116 -1.95 14.80 2.61
CA ILE A 116 -1.48 16.19 2.62
C ILE A 116 -0.24 16.37 1.75
N THR A 117 0.71 15.44 1.78
CA THR A 117 1.88 15.46 0.89
C THR A 117 1.46 15.44 -0.59
N LEU A 118 0.44 14.65 -0.97
CA LEU A 118 -0.09 14.66 -2.34
C LEU A 118 -0.73 16.00 -2.69
N LEU A 119 -1.55 16.57 -1.79
CA LEU A 119 -2.17 17.87 -2.00
C LEU A 119 -1.14 18.99 -2.16
N LYS A 120 -0.08 18.99 -1.35
CA LYS A 120 1.04 19.94 -1.50
C LYS A 120 1.73 19.79 -2.86
N ALA A 121 1.94 18.57 -3.32
CA ALA A 121 2.57 18.31 -4.62
C ALA A 121 1.73 18.83 -5.78
N VAL A 122 0.41 18.54 -5.80
CA VAL A 122 -0.46 19.01 -6.88
C VAL A 122 -0.68 20.52 -6.84
N ASN A 123 -0.62 21.16 -5.66
CA ASN A 123 -0.67 22.62 -5.54
C ASN A 123 0.51 23.29 -6.26
N LEU A 124 1.72 22.70 -6.24
CA LEU A 124 2.90 23.23 -6.97
C LEU A 124 2.75 23.15 -8.50
N ILE A 125 1.87 22.31 -8.99
CA ILE A 125 1.70 22.08 -10.44
C ILE A 125 0.36 22.57 -10.98
N LYS A 126 -0.53 23.12 -10.17
CA LYS A 126 -1.91 23.47 -10.56
C LYS A 126 -2.03 24.41 -11.76
N ASN A 127 -1.04 25.28 -11.94
CA ASN A 127 -0.97 26.21 -13.08
C ASN A 127 -0.07 25.71 -14.22
N LYS A 128 0.57 24.54 -14.07
CA LYS A 128 1.52 23.99 -15.06
C LYS A 128 0.97 22.77 -15.79
N VAL A 129 0.06 22.05 -15.18
CA VAL A 129 -0.52 20.82 -15.70
C VAL A 129 -2.02 20.86 -15.48
N ASN A 130 -2.79 20.61 -16.52
CA ASN A 130 -4.23 20.44 -16.40
C ASN A 130 -4.52 19.01 -15.91
N PHE A 131 -4.97 18.87 -14.66
CA PHE A 131 -5.17 17.58 -14.02
C PHE A 131 -6.50 17.48 -13.26
N ASN A 132 -6.92 16.25 -12.98
CA ASN A 132 -7.89 15.89 -11.96
C ASN A 132 -7.23 14.96 -10.94
N LEU A 133 -7.50 15.13 -9.67
CA LEU A 133 -7.09 14.23 -8.59
C LEU A 133 -8.33 13.74 -7.84
N LEU A 134 -8.53 12.43 -7.82
CA LEU A 134 -9.47 11.79 -6.90
C LEU A 134 -8.72 11.21 -5.70
N ILE A 135 -9.15 11.53 -4.50
CA ILE A 135 -8.69 10.90 -3.27
C ILE A 135 -9.89 10.13 -2.70
N VAL A 136 -9.80 8.80 -2.71
CA VAL A 136 -10.92 7.91 -2.38
C VAL A 136 -10.67 7.26 -1.03
N GLY A 137 -11.58 7.45 -0.08
CA GLY A 137 -11.45 6.84 1.23
C GLY A 137 -12.38 7.42 2.29
N ARG A 138 -12.05 7.13 3.54
CA ARG A 138 -12.71 7.71 4.72
C ARG A 138 -11.73 7.74 5.89
N GLY A 139 -11.94 8.62 6.84
CA GLY A 139 -11.12 8.70 8.06
C GLY A 139 -11.13 10.08 8.68
N ILE A 140 -10.44 10.20 9.79
CA ILE A 140 -10.43 11.39 10.66
C ILE A 140 -9.82 12.63 9.99
N GLU A 141 -8.92 12.44 9.03
CA GLU A 141 -8.25 13.53 8.32
C GLU A 141 -9.12 14.19 7.22
N LYS A 142 -10.38 13.75 7.00
CA LYS A 142 -11.23 14.26 5.92
C LYS A 142 -11.36 15.79 5.96
N GLU A 143 -11.63 16.33 7.12
CA GLU A 143 -11.82 17.77 7.30
C GLU A 143 -10.53 18.56 7.03
N ASN A 144 -9.38 18.07 7.52
CA ASN A 144 -8.07 18.65 7.26
C ASN A 144 -7.76 18.72 5.75
N LEU A 145 -8.05 17.63 5.03
CA LEU A 145 -7.87 17.57 3.57
C LEU A 145 -8.80 18.56 2.85
N GLN A 146 -10.07 18.64 3.25
CA GLN A 146 -11.03 19.60 2.69
C GLN A 146 -10.61 21.05 2.92
N ASN A 147 -10.14 21.36 4.12
CA ASN A 147 -9.66 22.69 4.48
C ASN A 147 -8.43 23.09 3.64
N TYR A 148 -7.50 22.15 3.45
CA TYR A 148 -6.33 22.40 2.58
C TYR A 148 -6.74 22.67 1.13
N ILE A 149 -7.66 21.87 0.58
CA ILE A 149 -8.17 22.02 -0.80
C ILE A 149 -8.80 23.41 -0.98
N ARG A 150 -9.65 23.83 -0.06
CA ARG A 150 -10.33 25.14 -0.12
C ARG A 150 -9.34 26.30 -0.01
N ARG A 151 -8.47 26.29 1.00
CA ARG A 151 -7.48 27.36 1.23
C ARG A 151 -6.49 27.55 0.08
N ASN A 152 -6.24 26.51 -0.71
CA ASN A 152 -5.29 26.56 -1.83
C ASN A 152 -5.98 26.64 -3.22
N ASN A 153 -7.29 26.89 -3.28
CA ASN A 153 -8.07 27.00 -4.51
C ASN A 153 -7.92 25.76 -5.43
N LEU A 154 -7.96 24.56 -4.83
CA LEU A 154 -7.84 23.28 -5.57
C LEU A 154 -9.19 22.61 -5.87
N SER A 155 -10.32 23.20 -5.46
CA SER A 155 -11.66 22.58 -5.52
C SER A 155 -12.08 22.17 -6.94
N ASN A 156 -11.58 22.85 -7.98
CA ASN A 156 -11.88 22.52 -9.37
C ASN A 156 -11.04 21.36 -9.93
N GLN A 157 -10.00 20.93 -9.24
CA GLN A 157 -9.04 19.93 -9.71
C GLN A 157 -8.94 18.72 -8.77
N VAL A 158 -9.35 18.86 -7.51
CA VAL A 158 -9.21 17.82 -6.49
C VAL A 158 -10.57 17.52 -5.88
N GLN A 159 -10.93 16.24 -5.85
CA GLN A 159 -12.15 15.76 -5.25
C GLN A 159 -11.88 14.67 -4.21
N LEU A 160 -12.42 14.83 -3.01
CA LEU A 160 -12.47 13.78 -1.99
C LEU A 160 -13.72 12.95 -2.23
N ILE A 161 -13.51 11.65 -2.41
CA ILE A 161 -14.57 10.67 -2.64
C ILE A 161 -14.66 9.79 -1.39
N ASP A 162 -15.86 9.58 -0.89
CA ASP A 162 -16.07 8.65 0.21
C ASP A 162 -15.69 7.21 -0.17
N TYR A 163 -15.49 6.37 0.82
CA TYR A 163 -15.10 4.99 0.66
C TYR A 163 -15.91 4.27 -0.43
N GLN A 164 -15.19 3.64 -1.34
CA GLN A 164 -15.77 2.82 -2.42
C GLN A 164 -15.41 1.35 -2.17
N PRO A 165 -16.40 0.46 -2.02
CA PRO A 165 -16.14 -0.98 -1.91
C PRO A 165 -15.41 -1.55 -3.13
N ASN A 166 -15.64 -0.95 -4.30
CA ASN A 166 -14.98 -1.29 -5.55
C ASN A 166 -14.36 -0.05 -6.20
N PRO A 167 -13.09 0.28 -5.88
CA PRO A 167 -12.41 1.44 -6.47
C PRO A 167 -11.76 1.13 -7.83
N PHE A 168 -11.80 -0.14 -8.29
CA PHE A 168 -11.00 -0.59 -9.44
C PHE A 168 -11.35 0.10 -10.75
N ASN A 169 -12.61 0.46 -10.95
CA ASN A 169 -13.01 1.23 -12.13
C ASN A 169 -12.38 2.63 -12.12
N LEU A 170 -12.35 3.30 -10.95
CA LEU A 170 -11.71 4.61 -10.80
C LEU A 170 -10.20 4.51 -11.01
N ILE A 171 -9.54 3.48 -10.42
CA ILE A 171 -8.12 3.22 -10.65
C ILE A 171 -7.86 2.96 -12.14
N LYS A 172 -8.67 2.13 -12.80
CA LYS A 172 -8.53 1.83 -14.23
C LYS A 172 -8.68 3.07 -15.12
N SER A 173 -9.50 4.02 -14.73
CA SER A 173 -9.76 5.25 -15.49
C SER A 173 -8.72 6.34 -15.23
N SER A 174 -7.83 6.19 -14.25
CA SER A 174 -6.75 7.13 -13.98
C SER A 174 -5.52 6.88 -14.86
N ASP A 175 -4.61 7.86 -14.92
CA ASP A 175 -3.28 7.74 -15.52
C ASP A 175 -2.23 7.32 -14.50
N ILE A 176 -2.26 7.95 -13.32
CA ILE A 176 -1.28 7.77 -12.25
C ILE A 176 -2.00 7.36 -10.97
N PHE A 177 -1.49 6.31 -10.33
CA PHE A 177 -1.78 6.02 -8.94
C PHE A 177 -0.70 6.60 -8.05
N CYS A 178 -1.07 7.42 -7.06
CA CYS A 178 -0.16 8.04 -6.11
C CYS A 178 -0.32 7.42 -4.72
N LEU A 179 0.78 6.99 -4.09
CA LEU A 179 0.82 6.58 -2.70
C LEU A 179 1.80 7.49 -1.94
N THR A 180 1.34 8.10 -0.84
CA THR A 180 2.14 9.05 -0.04
C THR A 180 2.39 8.58 1.39
N SER A 181 2.09 7.33 1.70
CA SER A 181 2.11 6.77 3.04
C SER A 181 3.45 6.95 3.76
N LEU A 182 3.38 7.13 5.08
CA LEU A 182 4.55 7.21 5.95
C LEU A 182 5.12 5.84 6.28
N TYR A 183 4.29 4.81 6.32
CA TYR A 183 4.67 3.40 6.52
C TYR A 183 3.57 2.47 6.01
N GLU A 184 3.96 1.29 5.56
CA GLU A 184 3.08 0.23 5.05
C GLU A 184 3.49 -1.16 5.59
N GLY A 185 2.79 -2.18 5.16
CA GLY A 185 3.25 -3.56 5.17
C GLY A 185 3.54 -4.01 3.74
N LEU A 186 2.49 -4.51 3.06
CA LEU A 186 2.47 -4.69 1.61
C LEU A 186 1.21 -3.99 1.09
N PRO A 187 1.30 -2.78 0.52
CA PRO A 187 0.11 -2.03 0.09
C PRO A 187 -0.57 -2.68 -1.11
N ASN A 188 -1.65 -3.43 -0.87
CA ASN A 188 -2.40 -4.13 -1.92
C ASN A 188 -2.82 -3.21 -3.06
N VAL A 189 -3.15 -1.97 -2.75
CA VAL A 189 -3.60 -0.98 -3.73
C VAL A 189 -2.54 -0.68 -4.81
N LEU A 190 -1.24 -0.85 -4.52
CA LEU A 190 -0.19 -0.77 -5.54
C LEU A 190 -0.22 -2.00 -6.46
N LEU A 191 -0.44 -3.20 -5.91
CA LEU A 191 -0.60 -4.43 -6.69
C LEU A 191 -1.84 -4.35 -7.59
N GLU A 192 -2.95 -3.88 -7.04
CA GLU A 192 -4.21 -3.64 -7.75
C GLU A 192 -4.01 -2.65 -8.91
N SER A 193 -3.27 -1.58 -8.66
CA SER A 193 -2.92 -0.57 -9.67
C SER A 193 -2.02 -1.13 -10.77
N GLN A 194 -1.06 -2.02 -10.43
CA GLN A 194 -0.25 -2.72 -11.42
C GLN A 194 -1.08 -3.70 -12.25
N VAL A 195 -2.03 -4.43 -11.65
CA VAL A 195 -2.98 -5.29 -12.40
C VAL A 195 -3.76 -4.48 -13.43
N LEU A 196 -4.16 -3.27 -13.06
CA LEU A 196 -4.91 -2.35 -13.92
C LEU A 196 -4.01 -1.52 -14.85
N LYS A 197 -2.70 -1.85 -14.89
CA LYS A 197 -1.70 -1.20 -15.75
C LYS A 197 -1.65 0.32 -15.56
N LYS A 198 -1.66 0.78 -14.32
CA LYS A 198 -1.49 2.20 -13.99
C LYS A 198 -0.03 2.52 -13.71
N PHE A 199 0.38 3.74 -14.09
CA PHE A 199 1.68 4.22 -13.65
C PHE A 199 1.62 4.53 -12.16
N ILE A 200 2.65 4.15 -11.42
CA ILE A 200 2.68 4.30 -9.97
C ILE A 200 3.79 5.26 -9.56
N ILE A 201 3.43 6.23 -8.72
CA ILE A 201 4.37 7.07 -8.00
C ILE A 201 4.10 6.86 -6.51
N SER A 202 5.08 6.36 -5.78
CA SER A 202 4.91 5.99 -4.37
C SER A 202 6.00 6.59 -3.49
N SER A 203 5.64 6.97 -2.28
CA SER A 203 6.63 7.20 -1.23
C SER A 203 7.47 5.93 -1.03
N ASN A 204 8.77 6.10 -0.81
CA ASN A 204 9.70 5.04 -0.43
C ASN A 204 9.61 4.79 1.07
N CYS A 205 8.40 4.59 1.56
CA CYS A 205 8.17 4.37 2.97
C CYS A 205 8.61 2.96 3.40
N PRO A 206 8.86 2.76 4.70
CA PRO A 206 9.23 1.46 5.24
C PRO A 206 8.22 0.39 4.87
N THR A 207 8.75 -0.68 4.30
CA THR A 207 8.16 -1.93 3.81
C THR A 207 7.13 -1.79 2.67
N GLY A 208 7.27 -2.65 1.69
CA GLY A 208 6.31 -2.90 0.61
C GLY A 208 6.49 -2.08 -0.67
N PRO A 209 6.40 -0.74 -0.70
CA PRO A 209 6.45 0.01 -1.96
C PRO A 209 7.71 -0.23 -2.80
N ARG A 210 8.88 -0.18 -2.18
CA ARG A 210 10.17 -0.47 -2.83
C ARG A 210 10.20 -1.87 -3.43
N GLU A 211 9.72 -2.85 -2.68
CA GLU A 211 9.65 -4.24 -3.10
C GLU A 211 8.66 -4.45 -4.25
N ILE A 212 7.46 -3.84 -4.18
CA ILE A 212 6.45 -3.91 -5.24
C ILE A 212 6.96 -3.25 -6.52
N LEU A 213 7.59 -2.08 -6.41
CA LEU A 213 8.09 -1.32 -7.55
C LEU A 213 9.49 -1.74 -8.00
N ILE A 214 10.08 -2.77 -7.38
CA ILE A 214 11.38 -3.36 -7.76
C ILE A 214 12.44 -2.25 -7.88
N ASP A 215 12.68 -1.57 -6.74
CA ASP A 215 13.63 -0.46 -6.64
C ASP A 215 13.40 0.63 -7.71
N GLY A 216 12.14 0.94 -8.02
CA GLY A 216 11.75 1.97 -8.99
C GLY A 216 11.74 1.52 -10.45
N LYS A 217 12.03 0.24 -10.77
CA LYS A 217 11.93 -0.30 -12.14
C LYS A 217 10.50 -0.36 -12.66
N ALA A 218 9.51 -0.54 -11.77
CA ALA A 218 8.09 -0.67 -12.10
C ALA A 218 7.25 0.58 -11.79
N GLY A 219 7.88 1.72 -11.53
CA GLY A 219 7.23 2.98 -11.18
C GLY A 219 8.26 3.99 -10.67
N PHE A 220 7.82 5.04 -9.97
CA PHE A 220 8.73 5.97 -9.29
C PHE A 220 8.61 5.89 -7.78
N LEU A 221 9.74 6.10 -7.12
CA LEU A 221 9.83 6.24 -5.67
C LEU A 221 10.32 7.65 -5.32
N PHE A 222 9.80 8.21 -4.24
CA PHE A 222 10.24 9.48 -3.67
C PHE A 222 10.29 9.39 -2.14
N ASP A 223 11.08 10.23 -1.48
CA ASP A 223 11.23 10.17 -0.03
C ASP A 223 9.95 10.63 0.69
N ILE A 224 9.69 10.06 1.86
CA ILE A 224 8.53 10.38 2.68
C ILE A 224 8.42 11.90 2.87
N LYS A 225 7.21 12.45 2.68
CA LYS A 225 6.90 13.88 2.78
C LYS A 225 7.56 14.79 1.74
N ASP A 226 8.35 14.26 0.81
CA ASP A 226 8.95 15.06 -0.27
C ASP A 226 7.94 15.39 -1.38
N TYR A 227 7.03 16.31 -1.09
CA TYR A 227 6.01 16.77 -2.04
C TYR A 227 6.63 17.51 -3.24
N LYS A 228 7.85 18.09 -3.09
CA LYS A 228 8.54 18.74 -4.20
C LYS A 228 8.99 17.71 -5.24
N LYS A 229 9.63 16.63 -4.78
CA LYS A 229 10.02 15.53 -5.67
C LYS A 229 8.80 14.86 -6.31
N LEU A 230 7.73 14.63 -5.54
CA LEU A 230 6.48 14.09 -6.07
C LEU A 230 5.92 14.98 -7.21
N SER A 231 5.90 16.29 -7.04
CA SER A 231 5.44 17.23 -8.07
C SER A 231 6.29 17.15 -9.34
N GLN A 232 7.62 17.06 -9.21
CA GLN A 232 8.54 16.88 -10.34
C GLN A 232 8.29 15.56 -11.08
N LEU A 233 8.05 14.47 -10.37
CA LEU A 233 7.77 13.15 -10.94
C LEU A 233 6.44 13.12 -11.70
N ILE A 234 5.42 13.81 -11.20
CA ILE A 234 4.13 13.98 -11.90
C ILE A 234 4.33 14.74 -13.23
N ILE A 235 5.07 15.87 -13.20
CA ILE A 235 5.40 16.62 -14.43
C ILE A 235 6.23 15.76 -15.39
N TYR A 236 7.21 15.03 -14.89
CA TYR A 236 8.04 14.15 -15.70
C TYR A 236 7.21 13.07 -16.40
N TYR A 237 6.28 12.41 -15.67
CA TYR A 237 5.35 11.47 -16.28
C TYR A 237 4.49 12.13 -17.37
N PHE A 238 3.94 13.30 -17.08
CA PHE A 238 3.09 14.02 -18.04
C PHE A 238 3.79 14.26 -19.37
N LYS A 239 5.09 14.61 -19.32
CA LYS A 239 5.92 14.85 -20.52
C LYS A 239 6.40 13.56 -21.20
N ASN A 240 6.48 12.43 -20.51
CA ASN A 240 7.17 11.23 -20.97
C ASN A 240 6.29 9.96 -20.95
N LYS A 241 4.96 10.07 -21.06
CA LYS A 241 4.01 8.94 -20.94
C LYS A 241 4.41 7.72 -21.79
N LYS A 242 4.77 7.93 -23.07
CA LYS A 242 5.13 6.84 -23.98
C LYS A 242 6.36 6.07 -23.53
N LEU A 243 7.41 6.77 -23.12
CA LEU A 243 8.66 6.17 -22.62
C LEU A 243 8.41 5.33 -21.35
N LEU A 244 7.57 5.84 -20.46
CA LEU A 244 7.28 5.23 -19.17
C LEU A 244 6.34 4.02 -19.23
N SER A 245 5.68 3.77 -20.38
CA SER A 245 4.84 2.58 -20.59
C SER A 245 5.62 1.28 -20.37
N LYS A 246 6.92 1.24 -20.67
CA LYS A 246 7.80 0.08 -20.40
C LYS A 246 7.87 -0.28 -18.91
N LYS A 247 7.85 0.72 -18.02
CA LYS A 247 7.81 0.47 -16.55
C LYS A 247 6.50 -0.16 -16.10
N ILE A 248 5.38 0.24 -16.71
CA ILE A 248 4.05 -0.35 -16.45
C ILE A 248 4.04 -1.82 -16.83
N GLU A 249 4.47 -2.16 -18.05
CA GLU A 249 4.54 -3.55 -18.53
C GLU A 249 5.51 -4.40 -17.71
N PHE A 250 6.66 -3.83 -17.33
CA PHE A 250 7.60 -4.50 -16.44
C PHE A 250 6.96 -4.83 -15.09
N GLY A 251 6.26 -3.88 -14.46
CA GLY A 251 5.53 -4.10 -13.21
C GLY A 251 4.46 -5.17 -13.35
N TYR A 252 3.65 -5.12 -14.40
CA TYR A 252 2.60 -6.10 -14.68
C TYR A 252 3.14 -7.53 -14.82
N LYS A 253 4.23 -7.71 -15.56
CA LYS A 253 4.90 -9.02 -15.74
C LYS A 253 5.41 -9.60 -14.42
N ASN A 254 5.90 -8.74 -13.52
CA ASN A 254 6.46 -9.16 -12.23
C ASN A 254 5.41 -9.47 -11.15
N LEU A 255 4.11 -9.29 -11.44
CA LEU A 255 3.03 -9.68 -10.52
C LEU A 255 2.92 -11.21 -10.30
N LYS A 256 3.64 -12.04 -11.05
CA LYS A 256 3.65 -13.51 -10.87
C LYS A 256 4.04 -13.91 -9.45
N ARG A 257 4.93 -13.18 -8.79
CA ARG A 257 5.38 -13.47 -7.41
C ARG A 257 4.29 -13.28 -6.34
N PHE A 258 3.20 -12.60 -6.68
CA PHE A 258 2.04 -12.40 -5.79
C PHE A 258 0.87 -13.33 -6.14
N ASP A 259 1.13 -14.36 -6.96
CA ASP A 259 0.08 -15.29 -7.40
C ASP A 259 -0.64 -15.93 -6.21
N SER A 260 -1.98 -15.92 -6.26
CA SER A 260 -2.80 -16.38 -5.15
C SER A 260 -2.65 -17.88 -4.90
N LYS A 261 -2.52 -18.70 -5.95
CA LYS A 261 -2.41 -20.16 -5.82
C LYS A 261 -1.10 -20.54 -5.15
N GLN A 262 0.02 -19.92 -5.58
CA GLN A 262 1.33 -20.17 -4.98
C GLN A 262 1.38 -19.73 -3.51
N ASN A 263 0.83 -18.55 -3.20
CA ASN A 263 0.81 -18.07 -1.82
C ASN A 263 -0.07 -18.93 -0.91
N LEU A 264 -1.23 -19.41 -1.40
CA LEU A 264 -2.06 -20.36 -0.65
C LEU A 264 -1.33 -21.68 -0.40
N LYS A 265 -0.62 -22.23 -1.40
CA LYS A 265 0.20 -23.43 -1.20
C LYS A 265 1.21 -23.25 -0.08
N ASN A 266 1.92 -22.13 -0.05
CA ASN A 266 2.88 -21.82 1.01
C ASN A 266 2.24 -21.76 2.40
N TYR A 267 0.99 -21.28 2.51
CA TYR A 267 0.22 -21.35 3.77
C TYR A 267 -0.04 -22.77 4.21
N PHE A 268 -0.50 -23.65 3.30
CA PHE A 268 -0.75 -25.05 3.61
C PHE A 268 0.53 -25.78 4.03
N GLU A 269 1.66 -25.52 3.39
CA GLU A 269 2.96 -26.08 3.78
C GLU A 269 3.33 -25.72 5.21
N ILE A 270 3.15 -24.45 5.62
CA ILE A 270 3.40 -24.02 7.00
C ILE A 270 2.44 -24.68 7.99
N ILE A 271 1.15 -24.74 7.67
CA ILE A 271 0.14 -25.38 8.53
C ILE A 271 0.48 -26.84 8.72
N ASN A 272 0.73 -27.57 7.64
CA ASN A 272 1.05 -29.01 7.68
C ASN A 272 2.35 -29.30 8.44
N SER A 273 3.31 -28.35 8.47
CA SER A 273 4.55 -28.52 9.26
C SER A 273 4.34 -28.46 10.77
N LEU A 274 3.14 -28.06 11.23
CA LEU A 274 2.80 -27.91 12.63
C LEU A 274 1.75 -28.92 13.12
N ILE A 275 1.09 -29.61 12.24
CA ILE A 275 0.15 -30.68 12.58
C ILE A 275 0.90 -31.99 12.67
#